data_6f3f1ca6224824512eba161a0f463fa0
#
_entry.id   6f3f1ca6224824512eba161a0f463fa0
#
_cell.length_a   1.000
_cell.length_b   1.000
_cell.length_c   1.000
_cell.angle_alpha   90.00
_cell.angle_beta   90.00
_cell.angle_gamma   90.00
#
_symmetry.space_group_name_H-M   'P 1'
#
loop_
_entity.id
_entity.type
_entity.pdbx_description
1 polymer ?
#
loop_
_entity_poly.entity_id
_entity_poly.type
_entity_poly.pdbx_seq_one_letter_code
_entity_poly.pdbx_strand_id
1 'polypeptide(L)'
;MCDYNERTLTLIYKVVGEGTARLSEMKTGEKLDLLTGLGNGFDPDAECRRPLLVGGGVGVPPLYNLAKKLIDKGRKVTVVLGFNTASEVFYEEEFRALGAEVFVTTADGTHGIKGFVTTAIAEKKPDFDYFYACGPLPMLRALSDATGDIPGELSFEERMGCGFGGC
;
A
#
# COMPACT_ATOMS: atom_id res chain seq x y z
N MET A 1 0.67 0.01 -9.15
CA MET A 1 1.19 1.36 -9.49
C MET A 1 1.60 2.03 -8.19
N CYS A 2 2.80 2.57 -8.13
CA CYS A 2 3.33 3.19 -6.91
C CYS A 2 3.23 4.73 -6.96
N ASP A 3 3.71 5.31 -8.03
CA ASP A 3 3.71 6.76 -8.24
C ASP A 3 3.59 7.09 -9.73
N TYR A 4 3.08 8.26 -10.05
CA TYR A 4 2.99 8.74 -11.43
C TYR A 4 2.98 10.27 -11.50
N ASN A 5 3.47 10.76 -12.61
CA ASN A 5 3.37 12.16 -13.02
C ASN A 5 3.06 12.23 -14.53
N GLU A 6 3.09 13.42 -15.13
CA GLU A 6 2.78 13.61 -16.56
C GLU A 6 3.67 12.80 -17.53
N ARG A 7 4.84 12.34 -17.10
CA ARG A 7 5.86 11.72 -17.96
C ARG A 7 6.32 10.35 -17.51
N THR A 8 6.10 10.00 -16.26
CA THR A 8 6.65 8.78 -15.67
C THR A 8 5.58 8.03 -14.88
N LEU A 9 5.68 6.72 -14.93
CA LEU A 9 4.90 5.79 -14.14
C LEU A 9 5.86 4.85 -13.42
N THR A 10 5.78 4.81 -12.09
CA THR A 10 6.56 3.87 -11.28
C THR A 10 5.73 2.65 -10.97
N LEU A 11 6.23 1.49 -11.39
CA LEU A 11 5.63 0.19 -11.09
C LEU A 11 6.53 -0.57 -10.13
N ILE A 12 5.93 -1.11 -9.08
CA ILE A 12 6.58 -2.06 -8.17
C ILE A 12 5.77 -3.35 -8.23
N TYR A 13 6.43 -4.46 -8.44
CA TYR A 13 5.80 -5.77 -8.57
C TYR A 13 6.70 -6.87 -8.00
N LYS A 14 6.08 -7.96 -7.61
CA LYS A 14 6.79 -9.19 -7.22
C LYS A 14 6.86 -10.13 -8.41
N VAL A 15 8.03 -10.73 -8.63
CA VAL A 15 8.18 -11.77 -9.65
C VAL A 15 7.54 -13.06 -9.13
N VAL A 16 6.40 -13.45 -9.69
CA VAL A 16 5.63 -14.61 -9.22
C VAL A 16 5.21 -15.55 -10.35
N GLY A 17 5.47 -15.17 -11.61
CA GLY A 17 5.09 -15.97 -12.78
C GLY A 17 5.80 -15.50 -14.04
N GLU A 18 5.52 -16.17 -15.17
CA GLU A 18 6.23 -15.94 -16.44
C GLU A 18 6.14 -14.48 -16.93
N GLY A 19 4.99 -13.83 -16.84
CA GLY A 19 4.83 -12.43 -17.27
C GLY A 19 5.68 -11.47 -16.45
N THR A 20 5.67 -11.60 -15.12
CA THR A 20 6.49 -10.76 -14.25
C THR A 20 7.99 -11.10 -14.33
N ALA A 21 8.35 -12.35 -14.64
CA ALA A 21 9.72 -12.74 -14.93
C ALA A 21 10.22 -12.04 -16.21
N ARG A 22 9.46 -12.10 -17.30
CA ARG A 22 9.79 -11.37 -18.55
C ARG A 22 9.91 -9.86 -18.32
N LEU A 23 9.01 -9.29 -17.53
CA LEU A 23 9.06 -7.88 -17.18
C LEU A 23 10.36 -7.53 -16.44
N SER A 24 10.86 -8.42 -15.54
CA SER A 24 12.10 -8.20 -14.79
C SER A 24 13.37 -8.28 -15.66
N GLU A 25 13.29 -8.89 -16.83
CA GLU A 25 14.39 -9.01 -17.79
C GLU A 25 14.48 -7.82 -18.75
N MET A 26 13.44 -6.97 -18.79
CA MET A 26 13.41 -5.80 -19.67
C MET A 26 14.51 -4.79 -19.35
N LYS A 27 15.06 -4.20 -20.41
CA LYS A 27 16.18 -3.25 -20.33
C LYS A 27 15.73 -1.84 -20.67
N THR A 28 16.52 -0.88 -20.22
CA THR A 28 16.31 0.54 -20.56
C THR A 28 16.23 0.74 -22.08
N GLY A 29 15.19 1.45 -22.52
CA GLY A 29 14.91 1.71 -23.92
C GLY A 29 13.91 0.75 -24.56
N GLU A 30 13.57 -0.35 -23.91
CA GLU A 30 12.49 -1.24 -24.36
C GLU A 30 11.12 -0.62 -24.08
N LYS A 31 10.15 -0.97 -24.94
CA LYS A 31 8.78 -0.46 -24.85
C LYS A 31 7.88 -1.49 -24.14
N LEU A 32 7.05 -1.00 -23.24
CA LEU A 32 6.04 -1.79 -22.56
C LEU A 32 4.65 -1.23 -22.88
N ASP A 33 3.76 -2.07 -23.38
CA ASP A 33 2.36 -1.72 -23.56
C ASP A 33 1.64 -1.80 -22.22
N LEU A 34 0.98 -0.71 -21.83
CA LEU A 34 0.26 -0.60 -20.57
C LEU A 34 -1.20 -0.27 -20.82
N LEU A 35 -2.09 -1.06 -20.26
CA LEU A 35 -3.49 -0.71 -20.15
C LEU A 35 -3.70 0.09 -18.86
N THR A 36 -4.14 1.33 -18.98
CA THR A 36 -4.33 2.25 -17.86
C THR A 36 -5.80 2.63 -17.71
N GLY A 37 -6.14 3.32 -16.60
CA GLY A 37 -7.51 3.76 -16.34
C GLY A 37 -8.46 2.62 -15.96
N LEU A 38 -7.93 1.52 -15.42
CA LEU A 38 -8.71 0.37 -14.97
C LEU A 38 -9.08 0.47 -13.50
N GLY A 39 -10.31 0.04 -13.19
CA GLY A 39 -10.82 -0.05 -11.83
C GLY A 39 -11.01 1.30 -11.14
N ASN A 40 -11.33 1.21 -9.85
CA ASN A 40 -11.48 2.37 -8.97
C ASN A 40 -10.30 2.40 -8.00
N GLY A 41 -9.61 3.53 -7.92
CA GLY A 41 -8.58 3.75 -6.90
C GLY A 41 -9.21 4.14 -5.56
N PHE A 42 -8.38 4.29 -4.54
CA PHE A 42 -8.78 4.92 -3.28
C PHE A 42 -9.23 6.37 -3.51
N ASP A 43 -10.24 6.80 -2.75
CA ASP A 43 -10.73 8.17 -2.79
C ASP A 43 -9.86 9.10 -1.91
N PRO A 44 -9.02 9.97 -2.49
CA PRO A 44 -8.22 10.91 -1.70
C PRO A 44 -9.06 12.11 -1.20
N ASP A 45 -10.33 12.20 -1.56
CA ASP A 45 -11.26 13.28 -1.18
C ASP A 45 -12.19 12.88 -0.03
N ALA A 46 -12.15 11.62 0.43
CA ALA A 46 -12.91 11.18 1.59
C ALA A 46 -12.74 12.14 2.78
N GLU A 47 -13.82 12.41 3.49
CA GLU A 47 -13.82 13.33 4.63
C GLU A 47 -13.08 12.73 5.82
N CYS A 48 -11.79 13.03 5.96
CA CYS A 48 -10.96 12.63 7.10
C CYS A 48 -9.89 13.68 7.39
N ARG A 49 -9.39 13.70 8.61
CA ARG A 49 -8.31 14.58 9.04
C ARG A 49 -7.02 13.81 9.36
N ARG A 50 -7.16 12.61 9.85
CA ARG A 50 -6.10 11.73 10.33
C ARG A 50 -6.22 10.36 9.70
N PRO A 51 -5.96 10.21 8.40
CA PRO A 51 -6.03 8.92 7.75
C PRO A 51 -4.90 7.98 8.20
N LEU A 52 -5.27 6.72 8.43
CA LEU A 52 -4.35 5.61 8.66
C LEU A 52 -4.20 4.83 7.34
N LEU A 53 -2.99 4.68 6.86
CA LEU A 53 -2.65 3.87 5.70
C LEU A 53 -2.01 2.57 6.16
N VAL A 54 -2.55 1.43 5.74
CA VAL A 54 -2.05 0.11 6.15
C VAL A 54 -1.66 -0.71 4.93
N GLY A 55 -0.38 -1.00 4.79
CA GLY A 55 0.18 -1.73 3.65
C GLY A 55 0.83 -3.05 4.03
N GLY A 56 0.54 -4.14 3.29
CA GLY A 56 1.20 -5.43 3.48
C GLY A 56 1.95 -5.89 2.22
N GLY A 57 3.28 -6.07 2.31
CA GLY A 57 4.10 -6.52 1.19
C GLY A 57 3.90 -5.66 -0.07
N VAL A 58 3.50 -6.27 -1.20
CA VAL A 58 3.24 -5.54 -2.46
C VAL A 58 1.99 -4.64 -2.43
N GLY A 59 1.23 -4.63 -1.33
CA GLY A 59 0.17 -3.65 -1.08
C GLY A 59 0.68 -2.29 -0.60
N VAL A 60 1.97 -2.16 -0.25
CA VAL A 60 2.59 -0.90 0.17
C VAL A 60 2.67 0.14 -0.96
N PRO A 61 3.13 -0.20 -2.18
CA PRO A 61 3.31 0.77 -3.26
C PRO A 61 2.07 1.61 -3.62
N PRO A 62 0.85 1.06 -3.71
CA PRO A 62 -0.34 1.85 -4.03
C PRO A 62 -0.64 2.97 -3.03
N LEU A 63 -0.23 2.78 -1.77
CA LEU A 63 -0.45 3.76 -0.71
C LEU A 63 0.49 4.96 -0.77
N TYR A 64 1.61 4.87 -1.49
CA TYR A 64 2.59 5.96 -1.55
C TYR A 64 2.05 7.20 -2.26
N ASN A 65 1.47 7.03 -3.45
CA ASN A 65 0.84 8.14 -4.16
C ASN A 65 -0.39 8.70 -3.41
N LEU A 66 -1.15 7.83 -2.75
CA LEU A 66 -2.25 8.24 -1.89
C LEU A 66 -1.75 9.10 -0.72
N ALA A 67 -0.68 8.69 -0.04
CA ALA A 67 -0.06 9.46 1.06
C ALA A 67 0.36 10.86 0.60
N LYS A 68 1.02 10.97 -0.57
CA LYS A 68 1.37 12.27 -1.16
C LYS A 68 0.15 13.17 -1.28
N LYS A 69 -0.91 12.68 -1.91
CA LYS A 69 -2.16 13.45 -2.12
C LYS A 69 -2.82 13.86 -0.81
N LEU A 70 -2.84 12.99 0.19
CA LEU A 70 -3.43 13.28 1.49
C LEU A 70 -2.61 14.32 2.27
N ILE A 71 -1.29 14.22 2.24
CA ILE A 71 -0.37 15.18 2.89
C ILE A 71 -0.45 16.54 2.19
N ASP A 72 -0.48 16.58 0.85
CA ASP A 72 -0.65 17.83 0.08
C ASP A 72 -1.96 18.55 0.43
N LYS A 73 -2.99 17.80 0.86
CA LYS A 73 -4.26 18.33 1.38
C LYS A 73 -4.20 18.73 2.87
N GLY A 74 -3.02 18.71 3.48
CA GLY A 74 -2.80 19.09 4.87
C GLY A 74 -3.29 18.07 5.90
N ARG A 75 -3.49 16.79 5.51
CA ARG A 75 -3.92 15.73 6.44
C ARG A 75 -2.74 15.16 7.20
N LYS A 76 -2.97 14.79 8.45
CA LYS A 76 -1.97 14.12 9.29
C LYS A 76 -2.01 12.62 9.03
N VAL A 77 -1.11 12.15 8.16
CA VAL A 77 -1.08 10.74 7.72
C VAL A 77 -0.23 9.90 8.66
N THR A 78 -0.79 8.78 9.11
CA THR A 78 -0.05 7.70 9.77
C THR A 78 -0.01 6.49 8.85
N VAL A 79 1.14 5.82 8.76
CA VAL A 79 1.36 4.65 7.89
C VAL A 79 1.82 3.47 8.72
N VAL A 80 1.20 2.31 8.53
CA VAL A 80 1.63 1.03 9.11
C VAL A 80 1.98 0.07 7.99
N LEU A 81 3.23 -0.35 7.95
CA LEU A 81 3.79 -1.24 6.94
C LEU A 81 4.04 -2.63 7.53
N GLY A 82 3.55 -3.68 6.88
CA GLY A 82 3.72 -5.07 7.30
C GLY A 82 4.52 -5.91 6.31
N PHE A 83 5.53 -6.61 6.81
CA PHE A 83 6.39 -7.50 6.03
C PHE A 83 6.66 -8.80 6.79
N ASN A 84 7.24 -9.81 6.12
CA ASN A 84 7.63 -11.03 6.83
C ASN A 84 8.97 -10.86 7.55
N THR A 85 9.94 -10.21 6.88
CA THR A 85 11.33 -10.05 7.36
C THR A 85 11.88 -8.67 7.05
N ALA A 86 12.97 -8.28 7.69
CA ALA A 86 13.67 -7.02 7.42
C ALA A 86 14.11 -6.87 5.95
N SER A 87 14.48 -7.97 5.29
CA SER A 87 14.92 -7.94 3.89
C SER A 87 13.81 -7.62 2.89
N GLU A 88 12.55 -7.73 3.30
CA GLU A 88 11.39 -7.37 2.49
C GLU A 88 10.95 -5.91 2.70
N VAL A 89 11.52 -5.22 3.69
CA VAL A 89 11.11 -3.83 4.02
C VAL A 89 11.57 -2.87 2.93
N PHE A 90 10.63 -2.08 2.45
CA PHE A 90 10.89 -1.02 1.48
C PHE A 90 9.88 0.14 1.67
N TYR A 91 10.21 1.32 1.16
CA TYR A 91 9.40 2.54 1.23
C TYR A 91 9.18 3.13 2.65
N GLU A 92 9.84 2.63 3.68
CA GLU A 92 9.76 3.21 5.03
C GLU A 92 10.26 4.66 5.04
N GLU A 93 11.47 4.87 4.52
CA GLU A 93 12.10 6.20 4.50
C GLU A 93 11.38 7.15 3.53
N GLU A 94 10.87 6.64 2.42
CA GLU A 94 10.10 7.43 1.47
C GLU A 94 8.82 7.98 2.07
N PHE A 95 8.07 7.19 2.85
CA PHE A 95 6.91 7.68 3.58
C PHE A 95 7.29 8.67 4.68
N ARG A 96 8.40 8.44 5.40
CA ARG A 96 8.92 9.40 6.39
C ARG A 96 9.30 10.73 5.75
N ALA A 97 9.94 10.69 4.59
CA ALA A 97 10.33 11.87 3.83
C ALA A 97 9.14 12.71 3.36
N LEU A 98 7.95 12.10 3.16
CA LEU A 98 6.71 12.83 2.91
C LEU A 98 6.17 13.56 4.15
N GLY A 99 6.67 13.26 5.35
CA GLY A 99 6.16 13.80 6.61
C GLY A 99 5.10 12.92 7.28
N ALA A 100 4.92 11.68 6.83
CA ALA A 100 4.04 10.72 7.50
C ALA A 100 4.68 10.16 8.79
N GLU A 101 3.85 9.85 9.78
CA GLU A 101 4.26 9.00 10.90
C GLU A 101 4.26 7.55 10.45
N VAL A 102 5.39 6.84 10.57
CA VAL A 102 5.55 5.49 10.01
C VAL A 102 5.91 4.48 11.07
N PHE A 103 5.14 3.39 11.12
CA PHE A 103 5.41 2.19 11.90
C PHE A 103 5.62 1.00 10.98
N VAL A 104 6.67 0.23 11.22
CA VAL A 104 6.96 -1.00 10.48
C VAL A 104 6.80 -2.20 11.39
N THR A 105 6.20 -3.26 10.85
CA THR A 105 6.13 -4.57 11.50
C THR A 105 6.80 -5.63 10.64
N THR A 106 7.49 -6.56 11.28
CA THR A 106 7.95 -7.79 10.63
C THR A 106 7.46 -9.00 11.42
N ALA A 107 6.96 -10.01 10.72
CA ALA A 107 6.41 -11.20 11.36
C ALA A 107 7.45 -11.93 12.24
N ASP A 108 8.71 -11.95 11.78
CA ASP A 108 9.82 -12.55 12.49
C ASP A 108 10.46 -11.64 13.56
N GLY A 109 10.15 -10.35 13.56
CA GLY A 109 10.70 -9.34 14.49
C GLY A 109 12.11 -8.87 14.15
N THR A 110 12.56 -9.07 12.92
CA THR A 110 13.93 -8.66 12.50
C THR A 110 14.04 -7.16 12.21
N HIS A 111 12.91 -6.45 12.05
CA HIS A 111 12.86 -4.99 11.94
C HIS A 111 11.53 -4.44 12.47
N GLY A 112 11.60 -3.30 13.17
CA GLY A 112 10.43 -2.63 13.72
C GLY A 112 9.73 -3.42 14.82
N ILE A 113 8.41 -3.44 14.80
CA ILE A 113 7.57 -4.14 15.79
C ILE A 113 7.42 -5.60 15.34
N LYS A 114 7.67 -6.54 16.25
CA LYS A 114 7.45 -7.96 15.96
C LYS A 114 5.96 -8.27 15.88
N GLY A 115 5.52 -8.81 14.75
CA GLY A 115 4.14 -9.22 14.55
C GLY A 115 3.53 -8.65 13.27
N PHE A 116 2.22 -8.44 13.29
CA PHE A 116 1.44 -7.97 12.15
C PHE A 116 1.03 -6.49 12.31
N VAL A 117 0.47 -5.90 11.26
CA VAL A 117 0.00 -4.52 11.26
C VAL A 117 -0.98 -4.21 12.39
N THR A 118 -1.83 -5.18 12.75
CA THR A 118 -2.76 -5.06 13.89
C THR A 118 -2.04 -5.00 15.23
N THR A 119 -0.86 -5.63 15.36
CA THR A 119 0.00 -5.51 16.55
C THR A 119 0.48 -4.08 16.72
N ALA A 120 0.99 -3.47 15.64
CA ALA A 120 1.42 -2.07 15.68
C ALA A 120 0.27 -1.11 16.03
N ILE A 121 -0.92 -1.32 15.46
CA ILE A 121 -2.09 -0.52 15.77
C ILE A 121 -2.49 -0.65 17.24
N ALA A 122 -2.48 -1.88 17.79
CA ALA A 122 -2.82 -2.12 19.19
C ALA A 122 -1.80 -1.53 20.18
N GLU A 123 -0.49 -1.59 19.84
CA GLU A 123 0.59 -1.07 20.69
C GLU A 123 0.71 0.46 20.61
N LYS A 124 0.69 1.01 19.40
CA LYS A 124 0.93 2.45 19.17
C LYS A 124 -0.33 3.28 19.32
N LYS A 125 -1.49 2.65 19.16
CA LYS A 125 -2.81 3.30 19.27
C LYS A 125 -2.86 4.61 18.49
N PRO A 126 -2.53 4.59 17.18
CA PRO A 126 -2.58 5.80 16.37
C PRO A 126 -3.98 6.40 16.43
N ASP A 127 -4.04 7.72 16.49
CA ASP A 127 -5.30 8.45 16.46
C ASP A 127 -5.69 8.69 14.99
N PHE A 128 -6.74 7.99 14.51
CA PHE A 128 -7.21 8.07 13.12
C PHE A 128 -8.74 8.09 13.05
N ASP A 129 -9.25 8.73 12.02
CA ASP A 129 -10.69 8.90 11.75
C ASP A 129 -11.15 8.25 10.44
N TYR A 130 -10.20 7.72 9.67
CA TYR A 130 -10.43 6.99 8.43
C TYR A 130 -9.24 6.07 8.15
N PHE A 131 -9.44 4.97 7.42
CA PHE A 131 -8.32 4.13 7.02
C PHE A 131 -8.37 3.71 5.56
N TYR A 132 -7.19 3.46 4.99
CA TYR A 132 -7.00 2.87 3.67
C TYR A 132 -6.07 1.67 3.81
N ALA A 133 -6.43 0.53 3.22
CA ALA A 133 -5.58 -0.64 3.32
C ALA A 133 -5.47 -1.42 2.02
N CYS A 134 -4.24 -1.88 1.74
CA CYS A 134 -3.91 -2.74 0.63
C CYS A 134 -2.93 -3.83 1.06
N GLY A 135 -3.24 -5.09 0.75
CA GLY A 135 -2.41 -6.22 1.12
C GLY A 135 -3.15 -7.55 1.11
N PRO A 136 -2.56 -8.59 1.68
CA PRO A 136 -3.17 -9.93 1.71
C PRO A 136 -4.53 -9.96 2.40
N LEU A 137 -5.46 -10.75 1.87
CA LEU A 137 -6.83 -10.85 2.41
C LEU A 137 -6.90 -11.16 3.92
N PRO A 138 -6.04 -12.03 4.50
CA PRO A 138 -6.04 -12.23 5.95
C PRO A 138 -5.71 -10.97 6.74
N MET A 139 -4.80 -10.11 6.22
CA MET A 139 -4.46 -8.83 6.82
C MET A 139 -5.67 -7.87 6.77
N LEU A 140 -6.32 -7.77 5.62
CA LEU A 140 -7.48 -6.89 5.45
C LEU A 140 -8.64 -7.29 6.38
N ARG A 141 -8.90 -8.59 6.55
CA ARG A 141 -9.89 -9.11 7.50
C ARG A 141 -9.55 -8.73 8.94
N ALA A 142 -8.32 -9.05 9.37
CA ALA A 142 -7.89 -8.73 10.73
C ALA A 142 -7.90 -7.22 11.02
N LEU A 143 -7.61 -6.38 10.02
CA LEU A 143 -7.69 -4.94 10.14
C LEU A 143 -9.15 -4.47 10.29
N SER A 144 -10.05 -4.97 9.44
CA SER A 144 -11.48 -4.66 9.52
C SER A 144 -12.07 -4.97 10.91
N ASP A 145 -11.69 -6.13 11.47
CA ASP A 145 -12.10 -6.52 12.82
C ASP A 145 -11.50 -5.57 13.89
N ALA A 146 -10.27 -5.12 13.71
CA ALA A 146 -9.57 -4.26 14.66
C ALA A 146 -10.01 -2.79 14.61
N THR A 147 -10.51 -2.30 13.47
CA THR A 147 -10.94 -0.90 13.29
C THR A 147 -12.39 -0.64 13.68
N GLY A 148 -13.19 -1.70 13.82
CA GLY A 148 -14.60 -1.60 14.25
C GLY A 148 -15.43 -0.71 13.32
N ASP A 149 -16.08 0.30 13.89
CA ASP A 149 -16.99 1.21 13.15
C ASP A 149 -16.26 2.38 12.45
N ILE A 150 -14.92 2.44 12.51
CA ILE A 150 -14.19 3.51 11.83
C ILE A 150 -14.30 3.29 10.31
N PRO A 151 -14.74 4.30 9.55
CA PRO A 151 -14.89 4.16 8.11
C PRO A 151 -13.54 4.01 7.41
N GLY A 152 -13.53 3.31 6.28
CA GLY A 152 -12.30 3.12 5.50
C GLY A 152 -12.51 2.38 4.19
N GLU A 153 -11.44 2.26 3.42
CA GLU A 153 -11.41 1.60 2.13
C GLU A 153 -10.39 0.46 2.12
N LEU A 154 -10.83 -0.68 1.59
CA LEU A 154 -10.01 -1.88 1.44
C LEU A 154 -9.82 -2.17 -0.05
N SER A 155 -8.57 -2.32 -0.48
CA SER A 155 -8.24 -2.77 -1.83
C SER A 155 -8.15 -4.28 -1.85
N PHE A 156 -9.12 -4.92 -2.51
CA PHE A 156 -9.15 -6.36 -2.72
C PHE A 156 -8.50 -6.70 -4.05
N GLU A 157 -7.56 -7.62 -4.03
CA GLU A 157 -6.96 -8.18 -5.25
C GLU A 157 -7.62 -9.52 -5.58
N GLU A 158 -8.15 -9.63 -6.80
CA GLU A 158 -8.66 -10.87 -7.37
C GLU A 158 -7.87 -11.25 -8.64
N ARG A 159 -7.90 -12.53 -8.97
CA ARG A 159 -7.26 -13.01 -10.20
C ARG A 159 -7.95 -12.44 -11.41
N MET A 160 -7.19 -11.74 -12.22
CA MET A 160 -7.67 -11.08 -13.43
C MET A 160 -6.98 -11.69 -14.65
N GLY A 161 -7.76 -12.20 -15.61
CA GLY A 161 -7.22 -12.78 -16.82
C GLY A 161 -6.90 -11.73 -17.89
N CYS A 162 -7.89 -10.94 -18.27
CA CYS A 162 -7.77 -10.01 -19.40
C CYS A 162 -7.53 -8.55 -19.02
N GLY A 163 -7.87 -8.13 -17.80
CA GLY A 163 -7.81 -6.73 -17.37
C GLY A 163 -8.90 -5.82 -17.96
N PHE A 164 -9.70 -6.30 -18.89
CA PHE A 164 -10.76 -5.52 -19.54
C PHE A 164 -12.14 -5.66 -18.88
N GLY A 165 -12.24 -6.42 -17.80
CA GLY A 165 -13.53 -6.70 -17.17
C GLY A 165 -14.38 -7.74 -17.88
N GLY A 166 -13.84 -8.42 -18.90
CA GLY A 166 -14.57 -9.44 -19.68
C GLY A 166 -14.59 -10.83 -19.04
N CYS A 167 -13.82 -11.03 -17.99
CA CYS A 167 -13.84 -12.25 -17.18
C CYS A 167 -14.58 -11.97 -15.82
#